data_a402d6b6bc34d819ad1eeb1f57eb1f68
#
_entry.id   a402d6b6bc34d819ad1eeb1f57eb1f68
#
_cell.length_a   1.000
_cell.length_b   1.000
_cell.length_c   1.000
_cell.angle_alpha   90.00
_cell.angle_beta   90.00
_cell.angle_gamma   90.00
#
_symmetry.space_group_name_H-M   'P 1'
#
loop_
_entity.id
_entity.type
_entity.pdbx_description
1 polymer ?
#
loop_
_entity_poly.entity_id
_entity_poly.type
_entity_poly.pdbx_seq_one_letter_code
_entity_poly.pdbx_strand_id
1 'polypeptide(L)'
;MFQTPYKAAPFSRFTATDYLPAIEKAIAESLAQIDSITQNPEPATFKNTIEALAYTGLELDRLTAMFFNLNSAETNDVLQAEAQRISPLLTDYGNDIRLNEALFQRVKTVYDQRENLSLTAEQQTLLEKTYKSFTRNGANLSFDDKGRLREIDKQLATLKLKFSENVLAETQHYQWVITDKNTLSGLPDFVLEMLAQEAKKRKVQGWVITLDLPIYTAVMKYADNRDLRQKLFTDYHSRCAGESAYNNEDNVLRIAQLRQTRASLLGYPNYATFALEERMAETPEKVIAFLNEQLAKDKPQAIKELEELKTFSGLTDFQQWDFAYYAEKLKQERYQIDDSLLKPYLALDKAVEGMFAVAHKLYGLQFTLTEEIEKYHPEVQTYKVTDENGDYLALFYTDFFPRAGKRNGAWMTSYKEQYRDEQGNDSRPHISIVCNFTRPT
;
A
#
# COMPACT_ATOMS: atom_id res chain seq x y z
N MET A 1 22.46 3.42 13.42
CA MET A 1 21.33 4.37 13.17
C MET A 1 20.17 4.13 14.14
N PHE A 2 19.63 2.94 14.32
CA PHE A 2 18.49 2.62 15.16
C PHE A 2 18.83 2.38 16.65
N GLN A 3 19.42 3.39 17.30
CA GLN A 3 19.76 3.37 18.73
C GLN A 3 18.65 3.99 19.58
N THR A 4 17.43 3.55 19.37
CA THR A 4 16.20 3.93 20.08
C THR A 4 15.72 2.78 20.94
N PRO A 5 14.80 2.99 21.89
CA PRO A 5 14.15 1.87 22.60
C PRO A 5 13.60 0.85 21.61
N TYR A 6 13.85 -0.43 21.87
CA TYR A 6 13.51 -1.58 20.98
C TYR A 6 14.11 -1.50 19.57
N LYS A 7 15.05 -0.61 19.31
CA LYS A 7 15.56 -0.27 17.96
C LYS A 7 14.44 0.23 17.04
N ALA A 8 13.45 0.96 17.57
CA ALA A 8 12.34 1.53 16.82
C ALA A 8 12.79 2.57 15.78
N ALA A 9 11.90 2.90 14.85
CA ALA A 9 12.15 3.92 13.83
C ALA A 9 12.34 5.31 14.46
N PRO A 10 13.49 5.99 14.26
CA PRO A 10 13.81 7.28 14.87
C PRO A 10 13.24 8.45 14.03
N PHE A 11 11.92 8.54 13.96
CA PHE A 11 11.24 9.52 13.08
C PHE A 11 11.64 10.98 13.34
N SER A 12 11.94 11.36 14.56
CA SER A 12 12.33 12.76 14.91
C SER A 12 13.75 13.12 14.46
N ARG A 13 14.57 12.14 14.12
CA ARG A 13 15.99 12.33 13.76
C ARG A 13 16.21 12.53 12.26
N PHE A 14 15.17 12.36 11.45
CA PHE A 14 15.23 12.48 9.99
C PHE A 14 14.34 13.60 9.50
N THR A 15 14.92 14.55 8.80
CA THR A 15 14.20 15.42 7.88
C THR A 15 14.07 14.75 6.52
N ALA A 16 13.20 15.27 5.65
CA ALA A 16 13.00 14.71 4.32
C ALA A 16 14.30 14.55 3.51
N THR A 17 15.23 15.50 3.65
CA THR A 17 16.51 15.55 2.92
C THR A 17 17.59 14.64 3.49
N ASP A 18 17.43 14.12 4.70
CA ASP A 18 18.40 13.20 5.32
C ASP A 18 18.29 11.78 4.78
N TYR A 19 17.12 11.42 4.20
CA TYR A 19 16.89 10.06 3.71
C TYR A 19 17.77 9.69 2.52
N LEU A 20 17.94 10.58 1.55
CA LEU A 20 18.75 10.26 0.36
C LEU A 20 20.19 9.88 0.73
N PRO A 21 20.98 10.70 1.44
CA PRO A 21 22.34 10.32 1.78
C PRO A 21 22.42 9.09 2.70
N ALA A 22 21.42 8.89 3.58
CA ALA A 22 21.36 7.70 4.42
C ALA A 22 21.11 6.43 3.59
N ILE A 23 20.21 6.50 2.61
CA ILE A 23 19.92 5.38 1.69
C ILE A 23 21.10 5.11 0.78
N GLU A 24 21.76 6.13 0.21
CA GLU A 24 22.99 5.95 -0.59
C GLU A 24 24.09 5.22 0.19
N LYS A 25 24.29 5.61 1.45
CA LYS A 25 25.24 4.93 2.34
C LYS A 25 24.83 3.48 2.59
N ALA A 26 23.57 3.23 2.92
CA ALA A 26 23.08 1.87 3.18
C ALA A 26 23.13 0.98 1.93
N ILE A 27 22.92 1.53 0.72
CA ILE A 27 23.12 0.84 -0.56
C ILE A 27 24.60 0.43 -0.69
N ALA A 28 25.54 1.36 -0.46
CA ALA A 28 26.96 1.07 -0.57
C ALA A 28 27.42 -0.01 0.43
N GLU A 29 26.93 0.04 1.67
CA GLU A 29 27.20 -0.98 2.69
C GLU A 29 26.63 -2.36 2.30
N SER A 30 25.41 -2.39 1.76
CA SER A 30 24.79 -3.63 1.28
C SER A 30 25.52 -4.22 0.07
N LEU A 31 25.94 -3.39 -0.90
CA LEU A 31 26.73 -3.85 -2.03
C LEU A 31 28.09 -4.40 -1.60
N ALA A 32 28.73 -3.83 -0.59
CA ALA A 32 29.96 -4.38 -0.01
C ALA A 32 29.73 -5.76 0.65
N GLN A 33 28.56 -5.99 1.25
CA GLN A 33 28.18 -7.33 1.75
C GLN A 33 28.00 -8.32 0.58
N ILE A 34 27.37 -7.91 -0.52
CA ILE A 34 27.25 -8.72 -1.76
C ILE A 34 28.63 -9.06 -2.33
N ASP A 35 29.54 -8.09 -2.38
CA ASP A 35 30.92 -8.32 -2.83
C ASP A 35 31.65 -9.34 -1.94
N SER A 36 31.43 -9.30 -0.62
CA SER A 36 31.99 -10.28 0.29
C SER A 36 31.48 -11.70 0.02
N ILE A 37 30.22 -11.84 -0.39
CA ILE A 37 29.65 -13.13 -0.81
C ILE A 37 30.27 -13.59 -2.12
N THR A 38 30.33 -12.72 -3.13
CA THR A 38 30.80 -13.06 -4.48
C THR A 38 32.28 -13.37 -4.54
N GLN A 39 33.09 -12.68 -3.72
CA GLN A 39 34.55 -12.85 -3.63
C GLN A 39 34.99 -13.90 -2.61
N ASN A 40 34.05 -14.56 -1.92
CA ASN A 40 34.39 -15.61 -0.97
C ASN A 40 35.12 -16.77 -1.68
N PRO A 41 36.39 -17.10 -1.30
CA PRO A 41 37.16 -18.14 -1.96
C PRO A 41 36.62 -19.55 -1.68
N GLU A 42 35.86 -19.74 -0.62
CA GLU A 42 35.30 -21.03 -0.26
C GLU A 42 34.19 -21.46 -1.25
N PRO A 43 34.00 -22.78 -1.47
CA PRO A 43 32.89 -23.28 -2.26
C PRO A 43 31.55 -22.72 -1.78
N ALA A 44 30.63 -22.47 -2.73
CA ALA A 44 29.31 -21.96 -2.41
C ALA A 44 28.51 -22.99 -1.59
N THR A 45 28.01 -22.57 -0.43
CA THR A 45 27.15 -23.35 0.46
C THR A 45 25.88 -22.60 0.76
N PHE A 46 24.87 -23.28 1.30
CA PHE A 46 23.66 -22.61 1.76
C PHE A 46 24.00 -21.46 2.72
N LYS A 47 24.86 -21.72 3.70
CA LYS A 47 25.23 -20.73 4.73
C LYS A 47 25.96 -19.51 4.17
N ASN A 48 27.05 -19.72 3.40
CA ASN A 48 27.88 -18.61 2.93
C ASN A 48 27.35 -17.92 1.66
N THR A 49 26.21 -18.34 1.14
CA THR A 49 25.60 -17.76 -0.07
C THR A 49 24.13 -17.41 0.14
N ILE A 50 23.27 -18.35 0.45
CA ILE A 50 21.82 -18.12 0.54
C ILE A 50 21.45 -17.40 1.83
N GLU A 51 21.92 -17.93 2.96
CA GLU A 51 21.68 -17.34 4.28
C GLU A 51 22.39 -15.99 4.40
N ALA A 52 23.66 -15.89 3.95
CA ALA A 52 24.37 -14.63 3.90
C ALA A 52 23.65 -13.56 3.07
N LEU A 53 23.12 -13.93 1.90
CA LEU A 53 22.33 -13.03 1.06
C LEU A 53 21.03 -12.58 1.76
N ALA A 54 20.37 -13.45 2.51
CA ALA A 54 19.17 -13.11 3.25
C ALA A 54 19.38 -12.07 4.36
N TYR A 55 20.60 -11.94 4.88
CA TYR A 55 20.97 -10.94 5.87
C TYR A 55 21.52 -9.64 5.28
N THR A 56 21.71 -9.55 3.96
CA THR A 56 22.18 -8.31 3.34
C THR A 56 21.10 -7.24 3.28
N GLY A 57 21.48 -5.97 3.47
CA GLY A 57 20.62 -4.83 3.24
C GLY A 57 19.54 -4.56 4.30
N LEU A 58 19.55 -5.23 5.45
CA LEU A 58 18.53 -5.08 6.50
C LEU A 58 18.36 -3.64 6.99
N GLU A 59 19.42 -2.84 7.04
CA GLU A 59 19.33 -1.43 7.41
C GLU A 59 18.70 -0.60 6.29
N LEU A 60 19.05 -0.90 5.04
CA LEU A 60 18.43 -0.28 3.85
C LEU A 60 16.93 -0.55 3.81
N ASP A 61 16.50 -1.78 4.05
CA ASP A 61 15.08 -2.15 4.07
C ASP A 61 14.30 -1.35 5.10
N ARG A 62 14.87 -1.16 6.28
CA ARG A 62 14.25 -0.35 7.34
C ARG A 62 14.14 1.12 6.98
N LEU A 63 15.21 1.71 6.40
CA LEU A 63 15.21 3.10 5.93
C LEU A 63 14.19 3.32 4.82
N THR A 64 14.12 2.41 3.86
CA THR A 64 13.17 2.49 2.76
C THR A 64 11.73 2.31 3.23
N ALA A 65 11.47 1.39 4.15
CA ALA A 65 10.14 1.22 4.76
C ALA A 65 9.69 2.49 5.49
N MET A 66 10.57 3.12 6.28
CA MET A 66 10.28 4.40 6.93
C MET A 66 9.98 5.50 5.90
N PHE A 67 10.85 5.69 4.92
CA PHE A 67 10.73 6.73 3.91
C PHE A 67 9.44 6.60 3.09
N PHE A 68 9.17 5.43 2.52
CA PHE A 68 7.99 5.24 1.67
C PHE A 68 6.67 5.20 2.46
N ASN A 69 6.70 4.83 3.73
CA ASN A 69 5.53 5.02 4.56
C ASN A 69 5.26 6.52 4.79
N LEU A 70 6.28 7.32 5.11
CA LEU A 70 6.13 8.78 5.23
C LEU A 70 5.65 9.39 3.90
N ASN A 71 6.23 8.98 2.78
CA ASN A 71 5.79 9.44 1.45
C ASN A 71 4.36 9.02 1.09
N SER A 72 3.77 8.07 1.80
CA SER A 72 2.37 7.65 1.62
C SER A 72 1.42 8.19 2.67
N ALA A 73 1.89 8.42 3.90
CA ALA A 73 1.06 8.76 5.05
C ALA A 73 1.20 10.22 5.52
N GLU A 74 2.30 10.90 5.16
CA GLU A 74 2.63 12.26 5.62
C GLU A 74 3.45 13.02 4.56
N THR A 75 3.10 12.87 3.29
CA THR A 75 3.91 13.44 2.20
C THR A 75 3.82 14.97 2.13
N ASN A 76 4.85 15.55 1.55
CA ASN A 76 4.93 16.95 1.14
C ASN A 76 5.83 17.06 -0.10
N ASP A 77 5.93 18.26 -0.69
CA ASP A 77 6.69 18.49 -1.92
C ASP A 77 8.16 18.05 -1.81
N VAL A 78 8.78 18.21 -0.63
CA VAL A 78 10.19 17.81 -0.41
C VAL A 78 10.32 16.29 -0.38
N LEU A 79 9.44 15.59 0.36
CA LEU A 79 9.43 14.11 0.37
C LEU A 79 9.17 13.53 -1.02
N GLN A 80 8.26 14.13 -1.79
CA GLN A 80 7.99 13.70 -3.17
C GLN A 80 9.21 13.91 -4.08
N ALA A 81 9.88 15.06 -3.98
CA ALA A 81 11.11 15.33 -4.73
C ALA A 81 12.22 14.32 -4.37
N GLU A 82 12.41 14.00 -3.09
CA GLU A 82 13.35 12.97 -2.67
C GLU A 82 12.93 11.56 -3.11
N ALA A 83 11.64 11.25 -3.13
CA ALA A 83 11.14 9.96 -3.64
C ALA A 83 11.47 9.74 -5.12
N GLN A 84 11.38 10.80 -5.94
CA GLN A 84 11.77 10.76 -7.35
C GLN A 84 13.28 10.50 -7.56
N ARG A 85 14.12 10.90 -6.60
CA ARG A 85 15.57 10.63 -6.60
C ARG A 85 15.91 9.24 -6.06
N ILE A 86 15.28 8.84 -4.97
CA ILE A 86 15.52 7.58 -4.25
C ILE A 86 15.03 6.36 -5.05
N SER A 87 13.84 6.45 -5.68
CA SER A 87 13.23 5.30 -6.35
C SER A 87 14.09 4.72 -7.49
N PRO A 88 14.73 5.51 -8.38
CA PRO A 88 15.68 4.98 -9.37
C PRO A 88 16.91 4.33 -8.74
N LEU A 89 17.47 4.89 -7.65
CA LEU A 89 18.63 4.31 -6.96
C LEU A 89 18.34 2.93 -6.39
N LEU A 90 17.17 2.76 -5.76
CA LEU A 90 16.74 1.46 -5.25
C LEU A 90 16.45 0.46 -6.37
N THR A 91 15.98 0.95 -7.52
CA THR A 91 15.79 0.12 -8.71
C THR A 91 17.13 -0.38 -9.26
N ASP A 92 18.12 0.51 -9.35
CA ASP A 92 19.49 0.15 -9.75
C ASP A 92 20.11 -0.85 -8.78
N TYR A 93 20.04 -0.58 -7.48
CA TYR A 93 20.49 -1.49 -6.44
C TYR A 93 19.86 -2.89 -6.57
N GLY A 94 18.54 -2.96 -6.73
CA GLY A 94 17.86 -4.24 -6.93
C GLY A 94 18.31 -4.98 -8.20
N ASN A 95 18.61 -4.25 -9.28
CA ASN A 95 19.15 -4.80 -10.52
C ASN A 95 20.62 -5.20 -10.37
N ASP A 96 21.43 -4.46 -9.61
CA ASP A 96 22.84 -4.81 -9.33
C ASP A 96 22.95 -6.16 -8.63
N ILE A 97 22.00 -6.50 -7.77
CA ILE A 97 21.93 -7.82 -7.13
C ILE A 97 21.44 -8.89 -8.10
N ARG A 98 20.24 -8.70 -8.70
CA ARG A 98 19.56 -9.75 -9.49
C ARG A 98 20.27 -10.07 -10.82
N LEU A 99 21.00 -9.11 -11.39
CA LEU A 99 21.73 -9.27 -12.64
C LEU A 99 23.23 -9.54 -12.42
N ASN A 100 23.67 -9.68 -11.17
CA ASN A 100 25.06 -10.02 -10.82
C ASN A 100 25.37 -11.47 -11.19
N GLU A 101 26.23 -11.64 -12.17
CA GLU A 101 26.63 -12.95 -12.70
C GLU A 101 27.31 -13.82 -11.63
N ALA A 102 28.31 -13.25 -10.93
CA ALA A 102 29.07 -13.99 -9.94
C ALA A 102 28.19 -14.46 -8.77
N LEU A 103 27.28 -13.60 -8.30
CA LEU A 103 26.30 -13.96 -7.26
C LEU A 103 25.37 -15.05 -7.74
N PHE A 104 24.83 -14.91 -8.97
CA PHE A 104 23.94 -15.92 -9.55
C PHE A 104 24.60 -17.28 -9.70
N GLN A 105 25.87 -17.34 -10.11
CA GLN A 105 26.60 -18.61 -10.22
C GLN A 105 26.75 -19.29 -8.85
N ARG A 106 26.99 -18.54 -7.78
CA ARG A 106 27.03 -19.09 -6.42
C ARG A 106 25.65 -19.62 -5.99
N VAL A 107 24.59 -18.83 -6.20
CA VAL A 107 23.20 -19.26 -5.90
C VAL A 107 22.84 -20.52 -6.67
N LYS A 108 23.16 -20.54 -7.98
CA LYS A 108 22.92 -21.69 -8.85
C LYS A 108 23.66 -22.94 -8.37
N THR A 109 24.92 -22.81 -7.98
CA THR A 109 25.72 -23.92 -7.47
C THR A 109 25.08 -24.56 -6.23
N VAL A 110 24.56 -23.76 -5.30
CA VAL A 110 23.84 -24.27 -4.13
C VAL A 110 22.52 -24.92 -4.53
N TYR A 111 21.78 -24.29 -5.44
CA TYR A 111 20.50 -24.81 -5.92
C TYR A 111 20.62 -26.15 -6.65
N ASP A 112 21.63 -26.31 -7.49
CA ASP A 112 21.88 -27.56 -8.24
C ASP A 112 22.18 -28.74 -7.30
N GLN A 113 22.68 -28.49 -6.10
CA GLN A 113 22.97 -29.49 -5.08
C GLN A 113 21.85 -29.73 -4.06
N ARG A 114 20.69 -29.03 -4.18
CA ARG A 114 19.62 -28.97 -3.16
C ARG A 114 19.15 -30.33 -2.66
N GLU A 115 19.10 -31.35 -3.54
CA GLU A 115 18.67 -32.71 -3.19
C GLU A 115 19.68 -33.43 -2.25
N ASN A 116 20.92 -32.95 -2.20
CA ASN A 116 21.99 -33.50 -1.36
C ASN A 116 22.18 -32.71 -0.06
N LEU A 117 21.42 -31.63 0.14
CA LEU A 117 21.53 -30.77 1.31
C LEU A 117 20.50 -31.16 2.37
N SER A 118 20.94 -31.25 3.62
CA SER A 118 20.04 -31.48 4.76
C SER A 118 19.44 -30.14 5.23
N LEU A 119 18.48 -29.62 4.47
CA LEU A 119 17.81 -28.34 4.73
C LEU A 119 16.46 -28.55 5.44
N THR A 120 16.10 -27.64 6.33
CA THR A 120 14.73 -27.54 6.85
C THR A 120 13.76 -27.10 5.75
N ALA A 121 12.46 -27.27 5.93
CA ALA A 121 11.44 -26.81 4.97
C ALA A 121 11.53 -25.30 4.70
N GLU A 122 11.83 -24.48 5.72
CA GLU A 122 12.05 -23.03 5.58
C GLU A 122 13.28 -22.74 4.73
N GLN A 123 14.40 -23.42 4.98
CA GLN A 123 15.63 -23.26 4.22
C GLN A 123 15.48 -23.71 2.76
N GLN A 124 14.76 -24.80 2.51
CA GLN A 124 14.41 -25.24 1.15
C GLN A 124 13.61 -24.15 0.41
N THR A 125 12.59 -23.63 1.05
CA THR A 125 11.76 -22.55 0.49
C THR A 125 12.60 -21.29 0.20
N LEU A 126 13.48 -20.91 1.12
CA LEU A 126 14.38 -19.77 0.91
C LEU A 126 15.29 -19.98 -0.30
N LEU A 127 15.90 -21.15 -0.43
CA LEU A 127 16.77 -21.50 -1.57
C LEU A 127 16.00 -21.46 -2.90
N GLU A 128 14.84 -22.08 -2.96
CA GLU A 128 14.00 -22.11 -4.16
C GLU A 128 13.54 -20.71 -4.56
N LYS A 129 13.06 -19.90 -3.60
CA LYS A 129 12.62 -18.53 -3.86
C LYS A 129 13.78 -17.63 -4.27
N THR A 130 14.94 -17.80 -3.66
CA THR A 130 16.15 -17.05 -4.03
C THR A 130 16.54 -17.37 -5.47
N TYR A 131 16.73 -18.64 -5.83
CA TYR A 131 17.08 -19.04 -7.20
C TYR A 131 16.05 -18.53 -8.23
N LYS A 132 14.78 -18.70 -7.94
CA LYS A 132 13.67 -18.26 -8.80
C LYS A 132 13.63 -16.74 -8.93
N SER A 133 13.96 -16.00 -7.87
CA SER A 133 14.08 -14.54 -7.94
C SER A 133 15.13 -14.08 -8.96
N PHE A 134 16.25 -14.75 -9.05
CA PHE A 134 17.29 -14.45 -10.06
C PHE A 134 16.83 -14.81 -11.46
N THR A 135 16.40 -16.05 -11.68
CA THR A 135 16.03 -16.53 -13.04
C THR A 135 14.88 -15.77 -13.65
N ARG A 136 13.85 -15.45 -12.86
CA ARG A 136 12.68 -14.69 -13.33
C ARG A 136 12.96 -13.20 -13.57
N ASN A 137 14.02 -12.66 -13.01
CA ASN A 137 14.37 -11.25 -13.14
C ASN A 137 15.61 -11.01 -14.00
N GLY A 138 15.95 -11.96 -14.88
CA GLY A 138 16.87 -11.73 -15.99
C GLY A 138 18.31 -12.15 -15.74
N ALA A 139 18.61 -12.97 -14.71
CA ALA A 139 19.98 -13.46 -14.49
C ALA A 139 20.58 -14.15 -15.70
N ASN A 140 19.75 -14.85 -16.47
CA ASN A 140 20.14 -15.60 -17.68
C ASN A 140 20.16 -14.77 -18.98
N LEU A 141 19.84 -13.48 -18.94
CA LEU A 141 19.84 -12.61 -20.10
C LEU A 141 21.25 -12.28 -20.59
N SER A 142 21.36 -11.95 -21.88
CA SER A 142 22.59 -11.37 -22.45
C SER A 142 22.94 -10.05 -21.78
N PHE A 143 24.19 -9.61 -21.93
CA PHE A 143 24.64 -8.33 -21.39
C PHE A 143 23.77 -7.14 -21.91
N ASP A 144 23.49 -7.11 -23.21
CA ASP A 144 22.67 -6.07 -23.83
C ASP A 144 21.24 -6.09 -23.32
N ASP A 145 20.64 -7.26 -23.16
CA ASP A 145 19.27 -7.40 -22.64
C ASP A 145 19.17 -7.08 -21.15
N LYS A 146 20.21 -7.36 -20.37
CA LYS A 146 20.32 -6.87 -18.97
C LYS A 146 20.32 -5.34 -18.91
N GLY A 147 21.02 -4.68 -19.84
CA GLY A 147 20.99 -3.22 -19.98
C GLY A 147 19.60 -2.68 -20.32
N ARG A 148 18.92 -3.30 -21.26
CA ARG A 148 17.53 -2.94 -21.63
C ARG A 148 16.55 -3.15 -20.45
N LEU A 149 16.70 -4.25 -19.70
CA LEU A 149 15.86 -4.54 -18.54
C LEU A 149 16.02 -3.47 -17.47
N ARG A 150 17.26 -3.04 -17.17
CA ARG A 150 17.55 -1.96 -16.21
C ARG A 150 16.82 -0.67 -16.58
N GLU A 151 16.87 -0.29 -17.83
CA GLU A 151 16.21 0.93 -18.32
C GLU A 151 14.68 0.84 -18.21
N ILE A 152 14.09 -0.31 -18.52
CA ILE A 152 12.66 -0.57 -18.38
C ILE A 152 12.25 -0.47 -16.90
N ASP A 153 13.01 -1.08 -16.00
CA ASP A 153 12.70 -1.11 -14.56
C ASP A 153 12.77 0.30 -13.95
N LYS A 154 13.74 1.14 -14.35
CA LYS A 154 13.82 2.56 -13.94
C LYS A 154 12.61 3.36 -14.40
N GLN A 155 12.25 3.26 -15.68
CA GLN A 155 11.09 3.96 -16.22
C GLN A 155 9.81 3.52 -15.48
N LEU A 156 9.63 2.22 -15.23
CA LEU A 156 8.47 1.72 -14.48
C LEU A 156 8.43 2.25 -13.05
N ALA A 157 9.57 2.35 -12.38
CA ALA A 157 9.64 2.89 -11.01
C ALA A 157 9.19 4.36 -10.97
N THR A 158 9.75 5.19 -11.84
CA THR A 158 9.42 6.62 -11.95
C THR A 158 7.96 6.85 -12.33
N LEU A 159 7.45 6.14 -13.35
CA LEU A 159 6.06 6.30 -13.81
C LEU A 159 5.03 5.88 -12.77
N LYS A 160 5.29 4.79 -12.04
CA LYS A 160 4.40 4.34 -10.95
C LYS A 160 4.34 5.35 -9.79
N LEU A 161 5.48 5.94 -9.45
CA LEU A 161 5.54 6.97 -8.42
C LEU A 161 4.75 8.22 -8.87
N LYS A 162 5.03 8.72 -10.07
CA LYS A 162 4.30 9.86 -10.66
C LYS A 162 2.80 9.63 -10.74
N PHE A 163 2.37 8.40 -11.11
CA PHE A 163 0.95 8.06 -11.13
C PHE A 163 0.30 8.28 -9.75
N SER A 164 0.93 7.81 -8.70
CA SER A 164 0.40 7.92 -7.33
C SER A 164 0.40 9.37 -6.83
N GLU A 165 1.44 10.13 -7.14
CA GLU A 165 1.55 11.56 -6.81
C GLU A 165 0.46 12.38 -7.49
N ASN A 166 0.21 12.14 -8.79
CA ASN A 166 -0.85 12.81 -9.53
C ASN A 166 -2.24 12.54 -8.92
N VAL A 167 -2.54 11.28 -8.58
CA VAL A 167 -3.81 10.92 -7.95
C VAL A 167 -3.99 11.63 -6.60
N LEU A 168 -2.94 11.66 -5.78
CA LEU A 168 -2.97 12.35 -4.50
C LEU A 168 -3.15 13.86 -4.69
N ALA A 169 -2.37 14.47 -5.58
CA ALA A 169 -2.42 15.91 -5.85
C ALA A 169 -3.81 16.34 -6.32
N GLU A 170 -4.39 15.68 -7.30
CA GLU A 170 -5.74 16.03 -7.77
C GLU A 170 -6.81 15.86 -6.70
N THR A 171 -6.73 14.77 -5.94
CA THR A 171 -7.66 14.54 -4.82
C THR A 171 -7.59 15.67 -3.78
N GLN A 172 -6.38 16.15 -3.45
CA GLN A 172 -6.17 17.18 -2.44
C GLN A 172 -6.45 18.61 -2.93
N HIS A 173 -6.19 18.90 -4.20
CA HIS A 173 -6.46 20.22 -4.79
C HIS A 173 -7.93 20.44 -5.10
N TYR A 174 -8.69 19.36 -5.27
CA TYR A 174 -10.12 19.49 -5.52
C TYR A 174 -10.83 20.12 -4.33
N GLN A 175 -11.62 21.14 -4.63
CA GLN A 175 -12.53 21.77 -3.68
C GLN A 175 -13.76 22.31 -4.41
N TRP A 176 -14.91 21.96 -3.89
CA TRP A 176 -16.18 22.54 -4.36
C TRP A 176 -16.86 23.25 -3.21
N VAL A 177 -16.79 24.61 -3.24
CA VAL A 177 -17.36 25.45 -2.21
C VAL A 177 -18.86 25.60 -2.44
N ILE A 178 -19.67 25.28 -1.44
CA ILE A 178 -21.12 25.46 -1.40
C ILE A 178 -21.46 26.54 -0.41
N THR A 179 -22.15 27.58 -0.85
CA THR A 179 -22.61 28.71 0.00
C THR A 179 -24.10 28.67 0.31
N ASP A 180 -24.89 28.02 -0.53
CA ASP A 180 -26.33 27.80 -0.32
C ASP A 180 -26.57 26.46 0.37
N LYS A 181 -27.07 26.51 1.62
CA LYS A 181 -27.38 25.30 2.40
C LYS A 181 -28.45 24.41 1.73
N ASN A 182 -29.35 25.00 0.94
CA ASN A 182 -30.38 24.22 0.28
C ASN A 182 -29.82 23.20 -0.73
N THR A 183 -28.67 23.48 -1.33
CA THR A 183 -27.94 22.55 -2.20
C THR A 183 -27.54 21.26 -1.47
N LEU A 184 -27.40 21.33 -0.14
CA LEU A 184 -26.98 20.23 0.74
C LEU A 184 -28.15 19.50 1.41
N SER A 185 -29.39 19.69 0.88
CA SER A 185 -30.58 18.99 1.37
C SER A 185 -30.34 17.48 1.44
N GLY A 186 -30.87 16.83 2.48
CA GLY A 186 -30.75 15.41 2.74
C GLY A 186 -29.47 14.96 3.44
N LEU A 187 -28.45 15.83 3.52
CA LEU A 187 -27.23 15.49 4.25
C LEU A 187 -27.48 15.50 5.77
N PRO A 188 -27.12 14.43 6.50
CA PRO A 188 -27.16 14.42 7.97
C PRO A 188 -26.22 15.45 8.59
N ASP A 189 -26.51 15.88 9.82
CA ASP A 189 -25.75 16.91 10.53
C ASP A 189 -24.25 16.59 10.63
N PHE A 190 -23.89 15.33 10.86
CA PHE A 190 -22.47 14.93 10.91
C PHE A 190 -21.76 15.14 9.56
N VAL A 191 -22.44 15.00 8.44
CA VAL A 191 -21.86 15.28 7.10
C VAL A 191 -21.69 16.78 6.91
N LEU A 192 -22.73 17.56 7.25
CA LEU A 192 -22.65 19.03 7.20
C LEU A 192 -21.50 19.57 8.04
N GLU A 193 -21.27 18.97 9.22
CA GLU A 193 -20.16 19.34 10.09
C GLU A 193 -18.79 18.99 9.47
N MET A 194 -18.65 17.79 8.86
CA MET A 194 -17.44 17.43 8.10
C MET A 194 -17.13 18.45 7.00
N LEU A 195 -18.13 18.83 6.20
CA LEU A 195 -17.96 19.81 5.13
C LEU A 195 -17.62 21.21 5.66
N ALA A 196 -18.19 21.62 6.80
CA ALA A 196 -17.90 22.88 7.46
C ALA A 196 -16.46 22.89 8.03
N GLN A 197 -15.99 21.79 8.60
CA GLN A 197 -14.61 21.64 9.06
C GLN A 197 -13.62 21.76 7.91
N GLU A 198 -13.90 21.16 6.74
CA GLU A 198 -13.07 21.33 5.53
C GLU A 198 -13.05 22.78 5.05
N ALA A 199 -14.20 23.49 5.09
CA ALA A 199 -14.26 24.92 4.77
C ALA A 199 -13.38 25.76 5.72
N LYS A 200 -13.45 25.46 7.03
CA LYS A 200 -12.63 26.13 8.04
C LYS A 200 -11.13 25.90 7.82
N LYS A 201 -10.71 24.66 7.55
CA LYS A 201 -9.30 24.34 7.24
C LYS A 201 -8.79 25.12 6.02
N ARG A 202 -9.64 25.28 5.00
CA ARG A 202 -9.33 25.98 3.74
C ARG A 202 -9.59 27.50 3.81
N LYS A 203 -10.07 28.00 4.96
CA LYS A 203 -10.36 29.44 5.21
C LYS A 203 -11.37 30.02 4.23
N VAL A 204 -12.38 29.24 3.84
CA VAL A 204 -13.49 29.67 2.98
C VAL A 204 -14.81 29.66 3.75
N GLN A 205 -15.79 30.46 3.32
CA GLN A 205 -17.15 30.49 3.90
C GLN A 205 -18.03 29.42 3.30
N GLY A 206 -18.92 28.83 4.11
CA GLY A 206 -19.86 27.80 3.70
C GLY A 206 -19.36 26.40 3.99
N TRP A 207 -19.50 25.51 3.03
CA TRP A 207 -19.16 24.09 3.11
C TRP A 207 -18.25 23.71 1.95
N VAL A 208 -17.33 22.78 2.17
CA VAL A 208 -16.44 22.30 1.12
C VAL A 208 -16.62 20.82 0.93
N ILE A 209 -16.97 20.41 -0.30
CA ILE A 209 -16.95 19.04 -0.76
C ILE A 209 -15.56 18.76 -1.35
N THR A 210 -14.94 17.66 -0.91
CA THR A 210 -13.67 17.16 -1.43
C THR A 210 -13.85 15.80 -2.09
N LEU A 211 -12.81 15.29 -2.75
CA LEU A 211 -12.79 13.92 -3.30
C LEU A 211 -12.25 12.88 -2.32
N ASP A 212 -12.10 13.23 -1.04
CA ASP A 212 -11.79 12.25 -0.01
C ASP A 212 -12.92 11.25 0.16
N LEU A 213 -12.58 9.98 0.26
CA LEU A 213 -13.56 8.89 0.23
C LEU A 213 -14.69 9.04 1.26
N PRO A 214 -14.43 9.44 2.54
CA PRO A 214 -15.51 9.63 3.52
C PRO A 214 -16.52 10.70 3.10
N ILE A 215 -16.06 11.83 2.54
CA ILE A 215 -16.95 12.92 2.07
C ILE A 215 -17.68 12.48 0.82
N TYR A 216 -16.96 11.94 -0.17
CA TYR A 216 -17.55 11.44 -1.40
C TYR A 216 -18.69 10.46 -1.13
N THR A 217 -18.42 9.42 -0.34
CA THR A 217 -19.42 8.37 -0.06
C THR A 217 -20.60 8.90 0.72
N ALA A 218 -20.40 9.81 1.68
CA ALA A 218 -21.49 10.39 2.45
C ALA A 218 -22.38 11.27 1.58
N VAL A 219 -21.81 12.13 0.73
CA VAL A 219 -22.59 12.98 -0.19
C VAL A 219 -23.37 12.12 -1.19
N MET A 220 -22.75 11.08 -1.78
CA MET A 220 -23.42 10.19 -2.72
C MET A 220 -24.58 9.40 -2.10
N LYS A 221 -24.49 9.08 -0.80
CA LYS A 221 -25.55 8.34 -0.07
C LYS A 221 -26.73 9.22 0.33
N TYR A 222 -26.46 10.45 0.75
CA TYR A 222 -27.48 11.22 1.48
C TYR A 222 -27.97 12.47 0.77
N ALA A 223 -27.22 13.07 -0.16
CA ALA A 223 -27.63 14.31 -0.81
C ALA A 223 -28.88 14.11 -1.67
N ASP A 224 -29.97 14.85 -1.38
CA ASP A 224 -31.19 14.82 -2.19
C ASP A 224 -30.96 15.42 -3.58
N ASN A 225 -30.07 16.39 -3.71
CA ASN A 225 -29.78 17.09 -4.95
C ASN A 225 -29.06 16.17 -5.95
N ARG A 226 -29.78 15.78 -7.01
CA ARG A 226 -29.28 14.86 -8.04
C ARG A 226 -28.14 15.44 -8.85
N ASP A 227 -28.20 16.74 -9.19
CA ASP A 227 -27.14 17.41 -9.96
C ASP A 227 -25.84 17.49 -9.18
N LEU A 228 -25.94 17.66 -7.86
CA LEU A 228 -24.77 17.61 -6.97
C LEU A 228 -24.13 16.21 -6.99
N ARG A 229 -24.95 15.15 -6.90
CA ARG A 229 -24.44 13.77 -7.00
C ARG A 229 -23.81 13.49 -8.36
N GLN A 230 -24.47 13.90 -9.45
CA GLN A 230 -23.95 13.71 -10.81
C GLN A 230 -22.58 14.39 -10.99
N LYS A 231 -22.49 15.68 -10.59
CA LYS A 231 -21.23 16.41 -10.71
C LYS A 231 -20.13 15.75 -9.87
N LEU A 232 -20.39 15.44 -8.60
CA LEU A 232 -19.40 14.84 -7.71
C LEU A 232 -18.98 13.45 -8.20
N PHE A 233 -19.91 12.64 -8.70
CA PHE A 233 -19.63 11.35 -9.32
C PHE A 233 -18.68 11.49 -10.52
N THR A 234 -19.01 12.42 -11.42
CA THR A 234 -18.19 12.69 -12.61
C THR A 234 -16.79 13.14 -12.23
N ASP A 235 -16.69 14.13 -11.35
CA ASP A 235 -15.39 14.68 -10.91
C ASP A 235 -14.54 13.60 -10.20
N TYR A 236 -15.18 12.72 -9.41
CA TYR A 236 -14.47 11.64 -8.73
C TYR A 236 -13.92 10.58 -9.71
N HIS A 237 -14.70 10.21 -10.73
CA HIS A 237 -14.33 9.13 -11.65
C HIS A 237 -13.48 9.60 -12.84
N SER A 238 -13.43 10.90 -13.11
CA SER A 238 -12.56 11.49 -14.14
C SER A 238 -11.22 12.01 -13.60
N ARG A 239 -10.89 11.73 -12.34
CA ARG A 239 -9.61 12.17 -11.77
C ARG A 239 -8.43 11.69 -12.59
N CYS A 240 -7.47 12.58 -12.77
CA CYS A 240 -6.24 12.34 -13.53
C CYS A 240 -6.48 11.94 -14.99
N ALA A 241 -7.57 12.40 -15.59
CA ALA A 241 -7.90 12.17 -17.00
C ALA A 241 -8.30 13.49 -17.70
N GLY A 242 -8.30 13.47 -19.03
CA GLY A 242 -8.70 14.61 -19.87
C GLY A 242 -7.79 15.83 -19.69
N GLU A 243 -8.38 16.99 -19.40
CA GLU A 243 -7.67 18.28 -19.26
C GLU A 243 -7.04 18.51 -17.89
N SER A 244 -6.96 17.47 -17.03
CA SER A 244 -6.34 17.59 -15.71
C SER A 244 -4.85 17.94 -15.82
N ALA A 245 -4.39 18.87 -14.97
CA ALA A 245 -2.96 19.15 -14.77
C ALA A 245 -2.19 17.94 -14.23
N TYR A 246 -2.89 16.97 -13.66
CA TYR A 246 -2.39 15.72 -13.06
C TYR A 246 -2.72 14.50 -13.93
N ASN A 247 -2.88 14.69 -15.25
CA ASN A 247 -3.29 13.63 -16.17
C ASN A 247 -2.34 12.43 -16.12
N ASN A 248 -2.92 11.24 -16.03
CA ASN A 248 -2.21 9.95 -15.96
C ASN A 248 -2.42 9.06 -17.19
N GLU A 249 -3.13 9.51 -18.22
CA GLU A 249 -3.46 8.67 -19.39
C GLU A 249 -2.20 8.14 -20.08
N ASP A 250 -1.24 9.03 -20.38
CA ASP A 250 0.05 8.64 -20.96
C ASP A 250 0.86 7.74 -20.00
N ASN A 251 0.82 8.01 -18.69
CA ASN A 251 1.49 7.17 -17.70
C ASN A 251 0.93 5.74 -17.71
N VAL A 252 -0.39 5.58 -17.77
CA VAL A 252 -1.05 4.26 -17.83
C VAL A 252 -0.64 3.50 -19.07
N LEU A 253 -0.72 4.14 -20.24
CA LEU A 253 -0.32 3.54 -21.51
C LEU A 253 1.15 3.11 -21.49
N ARG A 254 2.03 4.00 -21.02
CA ARG A 254 3.46 3.72 -20.99
C ARG A 254 3.79 2.60 -19.99
N ILE A 255 3.17 2.57 -18.81
CA ILE A 255 3.34 1.49 -17.85
C ILE A 255 2.90 0.14 -18.44
N ALA A 256 1.76 0.10 -19.14
CA ALA A 256 1.27 -1.12 -19.78
C ALA A 256 2.24 -1.63 -20.86
N GLN A 257 2.72 -0.74 -21.72
CA GLN A 257 3.71 -1.06 -22.77
C GLN A 257 5.03 -1.59 -22.17
N LEU A 258 5.56 -0.91 -21.16
CA LEU A 258 6.82 -1.30 -20.51
C LEU A 258 6.68 -2.64 -19.78
N ARG A 259 5.55 -2.90 -19.13
CA ARG A 259 5.27 -4.20 -18.51
C ARG A 259 5.24 -5.33 -19.55
N GLN A 260 4.60 -5.10 -20.69
CA GLN A 260 4.61 -6.08 -21.79
C GLN A 260 6.02 -6.30 -22.34
N THR A 261 6.75 -5.20 -22.63
CA THR A 261 8.13 -5.29 -23.13
C THR A 261 9.04 -6.04 -22.15
N ARG A 262 8.90 -5.75 -20.84
CA ARG A 262 9.64 -6.44 -19.78
C ARG A 262 9.33 -7.95 -19.77
N ALA A 263 8.06 -8.31 -19.81
CA ALA A 263 7.64 -9.72 -19.81
C ALA A 263 8.19 -10.47 -21.03
N SER A 264 8.09 -9.87 -22.23
CA SER A 264 8.63 -10.45 -23.46
C SER A 264 10.16 -10.61 -23.42
N LEU A 265 10.88 -9.62 -22.89
CA LEU A 265 12.33 -9.70 -22.70
C LEU A 265 12.75 -10.85 -21.77
N LEU A 266 11.93 -11.14 -20.76
CA LEU A 266 12.13 -12.24 -19.82
C LEU A 266 11.61 -13.59 -20.34
N GLY A 267 11.13 -13.67 -21.60
CA GLY A 267 10.66 -14.90 -22.22
C GLY A 267 9.21 -15.28 -21.94
N TYR A 268 8.43 -14.36 -21.33
CA TYR A 268 7.01 -14.59 -21.07
C TYR A 268 6.13 -14.05 -22.22
N PRO A 269 5.02 -14.73 -22.57
CA PRO A 269 4.13 -14.28 -23.63
C PRO A 269 3.45 -12.95 -23.33
N ASN A 270 3.19 -12.66 -22.06
CA ASN A 270 2.59 -11.42 -21.61
C ASN A 270 2.88 -11.16 -20.11
N TYR A 271 2.57 -9.93 -19.68
CA TYR A 271 2.79 -9.53 -18.29
C TYR A 271 1.93 -10.30 -17.28
N ALA A 272 0.70 -10.70 -17.66
CA ALA A 272 -0.17 -11.45 -16.76
C ALA A 272 0.42 -12.83 -16.42
N THR A 273 0.95 -13.54 -17.41
CA THR A 273 1.66 -14.83 -17.21
C THR A 273 2.86 -14.65 -16.28
N PHE A 274 3.70 -13.63 -16.54
CA PHE A 274 4.82 -13.31 -15.66
C PHE A 274 4.37 -13.03 -14.21
N ALA A 275 3.34 -12.19 -14.03
CA ALA A 275 2.90 -11.76 -12.70
C ALA A 275 2.25 -12.90 -11.90
N LEU A 276 1.51 -13.79 -12.58
CA LEU A 276 0.73 -14.84 -11.93
C LEU A 276 1.54 -16.10 -11.58
N GLU A 277 2.69 -16.32 -12.20
CA GLU A 277 3.53 -17.49 -11.93
C GLU A 277 3.85 -17.71 -10.44
N GLU A 278 4.02 -16.61 -9.68
CA GLU A 278 4.29 -16.63 -8.23
C GLU A 278 3.06 -16.25 -7.40
N ARG A 279 1.86 -16.36 -7.96
CA ARG A 279 0.60 -16.08 -7.27
C ARG A 279 -0.21 -17.36 -7.09
N MET A 280 -1.16 -17.37 -6.15
CA MET A 280 -2.03 -18.51 -5.86
C MET A 280 -2.82 -18.97 -7.10
N ALA A 281 -3.20 -18.07 -7.98
CA ALA A 281 -3.94 -18.39 -9.21
C ALA A 281 -3.07 -19.01 -10.30
N GLU A 282 -1.74 -18.84 -10.26
CA GLU A 282 -0.71 -19.40 -11.15
C GLU A 282 -0.81 -18.96 -12.61
N THR A 283 -2.00 -18.99 -13.24
CA THR A 283 -2.17 -18.70 -14.67
C THR A 283 -3.32 -17.71 -14.94
N PRO A 284 -3.23 -16.94 -16.07
CA PRO A 284 -4.32 -16.06 -16.50
C PRO A 284 -5.64 -16.82 -16.75
N GLU A 285 -5.58 -18.04 -17.25
CA GLU A 285 -6.73 -18.89 -17.56
C GLU A 285 -7.51 -19.23 -16.29
N LYS A 286 -6.82 -19.57 -15.18
CA LYS A 286 -7.46 -19.79 -13.87
C LYS A 286 -8.17 -18.52 -13.36
N VAL A 287 -7.54 -17.35 -13.51
CA VAL A 287 -8.16 -16.06 -13.12
C VAL A 287 -9.42 -15.81 -13.94
N ILE A 288 -9.34 -15.96 -15.27
CA ILE A 288 -10.50 -15.72 -16.15
C ILE A 288 -11.62 -16.72 -15.88
N ALA A 289 -11.30 -17.99 -15.68
CA ALA A 289 -12.29 -19.01 -15.33
C ALA A 289 -13.03 -18.67 -14.03
N PHE A 290 -12.28 -18.29 -12.98
CA PHE A 290 -12.83 -17.84 -11.70
C PHE A 290 -13.75 -16.62 -11.87
N LEU A 291 -13.28 -15.57 -12.56
CA LEU A 291 -14.05 -14.36 -12.77
C LEU A 291 -15.32 -14.63 -13.58
N ASN A 292 -15.27 -15.47 -14.62
CA ASN A 292 -16.44 -15.84 -15.40
C ASN A 292 -17.46 -16.64 -14.58
N GLU A 293 -16.97 -17.53 -13.69
CA GLU A 293 -17.85 -18.27 -12.78
C GLU A 293 -18.58 -17.30 -11.82
N GLN A 294 -17.86 -16.35 -11.20
CA GLN A 294 -18.47 -15.33 -10.35
C GLN A 294 -19.46 -14.48 -11.14
N LEU A 295 -19.06 -13.99 -12.32
CA LEU A 295 -19.94 -13.18 -13.18
C LEU A 295 -21.25 -13.92 -13.52
N ALA A 296 -21.18 -15.21 -13.85
CA ALA A 296 -22.35 -16.01 -14.17
C ALA A 296 -23.31 -16.17 -12.97
N LYS A 297 -22.75 -16.25 -11.75
CA LYS A 297 -23.53 -16.39 -10.51
C LYS A 297 -24.11 -15.07 -10.04
N ASP A 298 -23.32 -13.99 -10.05
CA ASP A 298 -23.66 -12.73 -9.39
C ASP A 298 -24.46 -11.78 -10.30
N LYS A 299 -24.17 -11.76 -11.62
CA LYS A 299 -24.82 -10.85 -12.56
C LYS A 299 -26.35 -10.95 -12.58
N PRO A 300 -26.99 -12.15 -12.54
CA PRO A 300 -28.45 -12.24 -12.49
C PRO A 300 -29.05 -11.59 -11.24
N GLN A 301 -28.38 -11.70 -10.10
CA GLN A 301 -28.82 -11.05 -8.86
C GLN A 301 -28.62 -9.54 -8.91
N ALA A 302 -27.46 -9.07 -9.37
CA ALA A 302 -27.18 -7.65 -9.55
C ALA A 302 -28.20 -6.96 -10.49
N ILE A 303 -28.61 -7.65 -11.57
CA ILE A 303 -29.68 -7.14 -12.47
C ILE A 303 -31.02 -6.98 -11.72
N LYS A 304 -31.42 -7.98 -10.91
CA LYS A 304 -32.63 -7.89 -10.11
C LYS A 304 -32.61 -6.73 -9.14
N GLU A 305 -31.49 -6.56 -8.42
CA GLU A 305 -31.28 -5.47 -7.47
C GLU A 305 -31.31 -4.10 -8.16
N LEU A 306 -30.71 -3.98 -9.33
CA LEU A 306 -30.74 -2.76 -10.13
C LEU A 306 -32.18 -2.42 -10.60
N GLU A 307 -32.95 -3.40 -11.11
CA GLU A 307 -34.35 -3.20 -11.53
C GLU A 307 -35.26 -2.85 -10.34
N GLU A 308 -34.99 -3.40 -9.18
CA GLU A 308 -35.66 -3.04 -7.93
C GLU A 308 -35.38 -1.58 -7.55
N LEU A 309 -34.12 -1.12 -7.60
CA LEU A 309 -33.77 0.28 -7.34
C LEU A 309 -34.36 1.24 -8.35
N LYS A 310 -34.38 0.89 -9.63
CA LYS A 310 -35.04 1.68 -10.68
C LYS A 310 -36.51 1.83 -10.39
N THR A 311 -37.21 0.74 -10.07
CA THR A 311 -38.64 0.73 -9.73
C THR A 311 -38.92 1.58 -8.50
N PHE A 312 -38.12 1.39 -7.45
CA PHE A 312 -38.24 2.16 -6.20
C PHE A 312 -37.99 3.66 -6.41
N SER A 313 -37.02 4.04 -7.25
CA SER A 313 -36.70 5.44 -7.52
C SER A 313 -37.77 6.18 -8.32
N GLY A 314 -38.56 5.47 -9.14
CA GLY A 314 -39.50 6.07 -10.09
C GLY A 314 -38.84 6.85 -11.24
N LEU A 315 -37.51 6.80 -11.35
CA LEU A 315 -36.76 7.51 -12.40
C LEU A 315 -36.78 6.73 -13.71
N THR A 316 -37.07 7.43 -14.80
CA THR A 316 -37.00 6.87 -16.15
C THR A 316 -35.60 6.79 -16.71
N ASP A 317 -34.68 7.61 -16.18
CA ASP A 317 -33.28 7.74 -16.59
C ASP A 317 -32.33 7.46 -15.45
N PHE A 318 -32.54 6.36 -14.70
CA PHE A 318 -31.69 5.97 -13.58
C PHE A 318 -30.20 5.81 -14.00
N GLN A 319 -29.32 6.48 -13.29
CA GLN A 319 -27.87 6.56 -13.60
C GLN A 319 -27.01 6.06 -12.44
N GLN A 320 -25.69 5.91 -12.68
CA GLN A 320 -24.74 5.42 -11.66
C GLN A 320 -24.70 6.31 -10.41
N TRP A 321 -24.82 7.62 -10.55
CA TRP A 321 -24.88 8.55 -9.42
C TRP A 321 -26.17 8.50 -8.59
N ASP A 322 -27.16 7.74 -9.04
CA ASP A 322 -28.40 7.51 -8.29
C ASP A 322 -28.32 6.27 -7.41
N PHE A 323 -27.43 5.34 -7.74
CA PHE A 323 -27.37 4.01 -7.11
C PHE A 323 -27.21 4.08 -5.58
N ALA A 324 -26.15 4.74 -5.08
CA ALA A 324 -25.86 4.80 -3.64
C ALA A 324 -26.98 5.49 -2.85
N TYR A 325 -27.56 6.54 -3.40
CA TYR A 325 -28.65 7.29 -2.80
C TYR A 325 -29.92 6.44 -2.65
N TYR A 326 -30.39 5.83 -3.74
CA TYR A 326 -31.61 5.01 -3.69
C TYR A 326 -31.40 3.69 -2.96
N ALA A 327 -30.22 3.11 -2.99
CA ALA A 327 -29.89 1.94 -2.18
C ALA A 327 -30.00 2.26 -0.66
N GLU A 328 -29.51 3.43 -0.23
CA GLU A 328 -29.68 3.87 1.16
C GLU A 328 -31.14 4.15 1.52
N LYS A 329 -31.89 4.82 0.65
CA LYS A 329 -33.34 5.06 0.87
C LYS A 329 -34.14 3.75 0.95
N LEU A 330 -33.86 2.79 0.08
CA LEU A 330 -34.50 1.48 0.10
C LEU A 330 -34.15 0.68 1.37
N LYS A 331 -32.90 0.76 1.80
CA LYS A 331 -32.43 0.17 3.07
C LYS A 331 -33.18 0.76 4.27
N GLN A 332 -33.33 2.09 4.32
CA GLN A 332 -34.06 2.79 5.37
C GLN A 332 -35.54 2.40 5.39
N GLU A 333 -36.17 2.34 4.21
CA GLU A 333 -37.61 1.94 4.09
C GLU A 333 -37.85 0.50 4.57
N ARG A 334 -37.00 -0.44 4.16
CA ARG A 334 -37.18 -1.86 4.47
C ARG A 334 -36.79 -2.24 5.90
N TYR A 335 -35.70 -1.71 6.37
CA TYR A 335 -35.06 -2.18 7.62
C TYR A 335 -35.16 -1.15 8.73
N GLN A 336 -35.54 0.09 8.44
CA GLN A 336 -35.58 1.20 9.41
C GLN A 336 -34.25 1.38 10.14
N ILE A 337 -33.14 1.03 9.47
CA ILE A 337 -31.79 1.14 9.96
C ILE A 337 -31.07 2.26 9.20
N ASP A 338 -30.52 3.18 9.98
CA ASP A 338 -29.66 4.26 9.54
C ASP A 338 -28.28 4.09 10.16
N ASP A 339 -27.24 4.39 9.42
CA ASP A 339 -25.86 4.30 9.92
C ASP A 339 -25.64 5.18 11.15
N SER A 340 -26.40 6.28 11.30
CA SER A 340 -26.32 7.16 12.48
C SER A 340 -26.75 6.44 13.77
N LEU A 341 -27.69 5.48 13.68
CA LEU A 341 -28.11 4.67 14.80
C LEU A 341 -27.04 3.67 15.27
N LEU A 342 -26.17 3.25 14.33
CA LEU A 342 -25.11 2.28 14.61
C LEU A 342 -23.80 2.95 15.09
N LYS A 343 -23.54 4.20 14.67
CA LYS A 343 -22.30 4.92 15.03
C LYS A 343 -21.96 4.92 16.52
N PRO A 344 -22.90 5.17 17.46
CA PRO A 344 -22.59 5.17 18.89
C PRO A 344 -22.08 3.83 19.41
N TYR A 345 -22.41 2.72 18.74
CA TYR A 345 -21.99 1.37 19.12
C TYR A 345 -20.65 0.97 18.50
N LEU A 346 -20.18 1.71 17.48
CA LEU A 346 -18.97 1.41 16.73
C LEU A 346 -17.93 2.53 16.88
N ALA A 347 -17.82 3.09 18.10
CA ALA A 347 -16.79 4.06 18.42
C ALA A 347 -15.39 3.43 18.20
N LEU A 348 -14.47 4.16 17.58
CA LEU A 348 -13.17 3.64 17.14
C LEU A 348 -12.34 3.08 18.29
N ASP A 349 -12.33 3.75 19.44
CA ASP A 349 -11.67 3.29 20.66
C ASP A 349 -12.19 1.91 21.09
N LYS A 350 -13.52 1.71 21.07
CA LYS A 350 -14.14 0.44 21.39
C LYS A 350 -13.88 -0.66 20.37
N ALA A 351 -13.81 -0.29 19.10
CA ALA A 351 -13.41 -1.22 18.03
C ALA A 351 -11.96 -1.68 18.19
N VAL A 352 -11.05 -0.77 18.55
CA VAL A 352 -9.64 -1.09 18.83
C VAL A 352 -9.50 -1.96 20.08
N GLU A 353 -10.19 -1.61 21.17
CA GLU A 353 -10.25 -2.46 22.37
C GLU A 353 -10.76 -3.88 22.03
N GLY A 354 -11.82 -3.96 21.21
CA GLY A 354 -12.38 -5.24 20.75
C GLY A 354 -11.39 -6.05 19.91
N MET A 355 -10.65 -5.39 18.99
CA MET A 355 -9.58 -6.02 18.22
C MET A 355 -8.49 -6.60 19.14
N PHE A 356 -8.05 -5.85 20.14
CA PHE A 356 -7.05 -6.32 21.11
C PHE A 356 -7.58 -7.47 21.96
N ALA A 357 -8.85 -7.40 22.38
CA ALA A 357 -9.48 -8.49 23.14
C ALA A 357 -9.56 -9.80 22.32
N VAL A 358 -9.85 -9.72 21.03
CA VAL A 358 -9.83 -10.89 20.12
C VAL A 358 -8.41 -11.44 19.98
N ALA A 359 -7.42 -10.59 19.75
CA ALA A 359 -6.02 -11.00 19.65
C ALA A 359 -5.50 -11.63 20.95
N HIS A 360 -5.93 -11.10 22.10
CA HIS A 360 -5.61 -11.69 23.39
C HIS A 360 -6.23 -13.10 23.54
N LYS A 361 -7.51 -13.27 23.21
CA LYS A 361 -8.19 -14.57 23.31
C LYS A 361 -7.60 -15.64 22.38
N LEU A 362 -7.14 -15.24 21.19
CA LEU A 362 -6.62 -16.19 20.20
C LEU A 362 -5.15 -16.51 20.41
N TYR A 363 -4.36 -15.53 20.86
CA TYR A 363 -2.89 -15.61 20.82
C TYR A 363 -2.21 -15.21 22.12
N GLY A 364 -2.95 -14.84 23.17
CA GLY A 364 -2.39 -14.36 24.44
C GLY A 364 -1.77 -12.96 24.37
N LEU A 365 -1.91 -12.23 23.25
CA LEU A 365 -1.24 -10.94 23.05
C LEU A 365 -1.83 -9.86 23.95
N GLN A 366 -0.95 -9.01 24.50
CA GLN A 366 -1.31 -7.84 25.28
C GLN A 366 -0.79 -6.57 24.58
N PHE A 367 -1.61 -5.52 24.53
CA PHE A 367 -1.30 -4.26 23.88
C PHE A 367 -1.29 -3.12 24.90
N THR A 368 -0.15 -2.49 25.09
CA THR A 368 -0.01 -1.38 26.03
C THR A 368 0.39 -0.12 25.28
N LEU A 369 -0.45 0.92 25.35
CA LEU A 369 -0.14 2.23 24.77
C LEU A 369 1.17 2.77 25.39
N THR A 370 2.07 3.29 24.55
CA THR A 370 3.36 3.83 25.00
C THR A 370 3.71 5.12 24.28
N GLU A 371 4.22 6.10 25.03
CA GLU A 371 4.77 7.35 24.49
C GLU A 371 6.31 7.34 24.41
N GLU A 372 6.95 6.25 24.82
CA GLU A 372 8.42 6.10 24.74
C GLU A 372 8.94 5.92 23.32
N ILE A 373 8.04 5.59 22.39
CA ILE A 373 8.37 5.28 20.99
C ILE A 373 8.00 6.48 20.12
N GLU A 374 8.97 6.93 19.34
CA GLU A 374 8.77 8.02 18.39
C GLU A 374 7.72 7.69 17.34
N LYS A 375 6.93 8.68 16.97
CA LYS A 375 5.86 8.59 15.96
C LYS A 375 6.01 9.72 14.95
N TYR A 376 5.65 9.47 13.70
CA TYR A 376 5.82 10.42 12.60
C TYR A 376 4.72 11.50 12.55
N HIS A 377 3.61 11.32 13.26
CA HIS A 377 2.52 12.29 13.36
C HIS A 377 1.87 12.21 14.74
N PRO A 378 1.38 13.34 15.33
CA PRO A 378 0.77 13.35 16.67
C PRO A 378 -0.43 12.39 16.83
N GLU A 379 -1.20 12.16 15.76
CA GLU A 379 -2.37 11.27 15.77
C GLU A 379 -2.02 9.78 15.69
N VAL A 380 -0.77 9.44 15.42
CA VAL A 380 -0.31 8.05 15.45
C VAL A 380 -0.24 7.57 16.90
N GLN A 381 -0.78 6.41 17.17
CA GLN A 381 -0.63 5.75 18.46
C GLN A 381 0.33 4.58 18.34
N THR A 382 1.16 4.38 19.34
CA THR A 382 2.13 3.28 19.39
C THR A 382 1.85 2.38 20.57
N TYR A 383 1.82 1.08 20.32
CA TYR A 383 1.58 0.06 21.35
C TYR A 383 2.80 -0.86 21.44
N LYS A 384 3.21 -1.14 22.69
CA LYS A 384 4.08 -2.26 22.99
C LYS A 384 3.22 -3.52 23.07
N VAL A 385 3.60 -4.54 22.31
CA VAL A 385 2.93 -5.85 22.30
C VAL A 385 3.77 -6.84 23.10
N THR A 386 3.14 -7.54 24.04
CA THR A 386 3.76 -8.60 24.83
C THR A 386 2.92 -9.87 24.76
N ASP A 387 3.53 -11.00 25.12
CA ASP A 387 2.81 -12.24 25.38
C ASP A 387 2.13 -12.24 26.75
N GLU A 388 1.53 -13.37 27.13
CA GLU A 388 0.86 -13.57 28.42
C GLU A 388 1.80 -13.48 29.63
N ASN A 389 3.11 -13.72 29.44
CA ASN A 389 4.14 -13.64 30.47
C ASN A 389 4.71 -12.21 30.62
N GLY A 390 4.35 -11.30 29.72
CA GLY A 390 4.86 -9.94 29.66
C GLY A 390 6.14 -9.78 28.81
N ASP A 391 6.57 -10.84 28.12
CA ASP A 391 7.73 -10.81 27.25
C ASP A 391 7.44 -10.00 25.99
N TYR A 392 8.40 -9.15 25.60
CA TYR A 392 8.27 -8.27 24.44
C TYR A 392 8.20 -9.04 23.12
N LEU A 393 7.15 -8.80 22.33
CA LEU A 393 6.92 -9.44 21.03
C LEU A 393 6.99 -8.49 19.84
N ALA A 394 6.46 -7.27 19.97
CA ALA A 394 6.37 -6.36 18.81
C ALA A 394 6.14 -4.90 19.23
N LEU A 395 6.34 -3.97 18.26
CA LEU A 395 5.72 -2.65 18.29
C LEU A 395 4.61 -2.59 17.25
N PHE A 396 3.49 -1.96 17.62
CA PHE A 396 2.35 -1.79 16.76
C PHE A 396 1.95 -0.31 16.70
N TYR A 397 1.93 0.24 15.46
CA TYR A 397 1.57 1.63 15.19
C TYR A 397 0.20 1.69 14.51
N THR A 398 -0.63 2.63 14.91
CA THR A 398 -1.95 2.85 14.30
C THR A 398 -2.09 4.30 13.85
N ASP A 399 -2.51 4.48 12.60
CA ASP A 399 -2.72 5.77 11.96
C ASP A 399 -4.08 5.76 11.25
N PHE A 400 -5.14 6.22 11.92
CA PHE A 400 -6.51 5.94 11.52
C PHE A 400 -7.18 7.03 10.70
N PHE A 401 -6.75 8.29 10.76
CA PHE A 401 -7.52 9.39 10.22
C PHE A 401 -6.92 10.00 8.95
N PRO A 402 -7.78 10.47 8.01
CA PRO A 402 -7.33 11.17 6.81
C PRO A 402 -6.75 12.55 7.16
N ARG A 403 -5.76 12.99 6.40
CA ARG A 403 -5.17 14.33 6.47
C ARG A 403 -4.49 14.69 5.15
N ALA A 404 -4.13 15.95 5.00
CA ALA A 404 -3.30 16.40 3.88
C ALA A 404 -1.99 15.59 3.84
N GLY A 405 -1.53 15.22 2.65
CA GLY A 405 -0.33 14.41 2.47
C GLY A 405 -0.53 12.91 2.72
N LYS A 406 -1.72 12.44 3.09
CA LYS A 406 -2.02 11.02 3.29
C LYS A 406 -2.79 10.45 2.12
N ARG A 407 -2.30 9.35 1.57
CA ARG A 407 -2.95 8.60 0.49
C ARG A 407 -4.24 7.95 1.00
N ASN A 408 -5.26 7.89 0.14
CA ASN A 408 -6.51 7.18 0.41
C ASN A 408 -6.29 5.65 0.51
N GLY A 409 -7.22 4.98 1.19
CA GLY A 409 -7.20 3.54 1.40
C GLY A 409 -6.67 3.12 2.76
N ALA A 410 -6.25 1.86 2.86
CA ALA A 410 -5.66 1.30 4.05
C ALA A 410 -4.51 0.36 3.66
N TRP A 411 -3.45 0.34 4.47
CA TRP A 411 -2.29 -0.52 4.23
C TRP A 411 -1.54 -0.83 5.52
N MET A 412 -0.67 -1.81 5.43
CA MET A 412 0.29 -2.18 6.47
C MET A 412 1.70 -1.84 6.00
N THR A 413 2.56 -1.43 6.93
CA THR A 413 4.00 -1.29 6.72
C THR A 413 4.74 -2.02 7.82
N SER A 414 5.76 -2.78 7.44
CA SER A 414 6.72 -3.32 8.39
C SER A 414 7.95 -2.42 8.42
N TYR A 415 8.20 -1.75 9.57
CA TYR A 415 9.42 -0.96 9.78
C TYR A 415 10.60 -1.83 10.20
N LYS A 416 10.34 -3.03 10.65
CA LYS A 416 11.31 -4.04 11.04
C LYS A 416 10.67 -5.41 10.98
N GLU A 417 11.30 -6.30 10.27
CA GLU A 417 10.85 -7.69 10.15
C GLU A 417 11.23 -8.54 11.35
N GLN A 418 10.54 -9.66 11.52
CA GLN A 418 10.94 -10.71 12.44
C GLN A 418 11.89 -11.67 11.75
N TYR A 419 13.03 -11.92 12.39
CA TYR A 419 14.00 -12.94 11.96
C TYR A 419 14.89 -13.32 13.14
N ARG A 420 15.63 -14.41 13.01
CA ARG A 420 16.75 -14.73 13.90
C ARG A 420 18.04 -14.31 13.22
N ASP A 421 18.86 -13.56 13.95
CA ASP A 421 20.19 -13.17 13.46
C ASP A 421 21.19 -14.35 13.52
N GLU A 422 22.38 -14.16 12.97
CA GLU A 422 23.45 -15.16 12.96
C GLU A 422 23.86 -15.65 14.35
N GLN A 423 23.62 -14.86 15.39
CA GLN A 423 23.88 -15.17 16.80
C GLN A 423 22.70 -15.87 17.48
N GLY A 424 21.59 -16.07 16.74
CA GLY A 424 20.36 -16.68 17.24
C GLY A 424 19.45 -15.74 18.02
N ASN A 425 19.74 -14.43 18.05
CA ASN A 425 18.87 -13.44 18.70
C ASN A 425 17.61 -13.21 17.85
N ASP A 426 16.48 -13.07 18.52
CA ASP A 426 15.19 -12.86 17.88
C ASP A 426 14.96 -11.36 17.62
N SER A 427 14.92 -10.98 16.34
CA SER A 427 14.53 -9.64 15.90
C SER A 427 13.01 -9.54 15.91
N ARG A 428 12.45 -8.72 16.80
CA ARG A 428 11.00 -8.56 16.94
C ARG A 428 10.43 -7.55 15.96
N PRO A 429 9.24 -7.78 15.37
CA PRO A 429 8.68 -6.97 14.30
C PRO A 429 8.13 -5.63 14.82
N HIS A 430 8.16 -4.61 13.94
CA HIS A 430 7.52 -3.32 14.16
C HIS A 430 6.56 -3.04 13.00
N ILE A 431 5.27 -3.09 13.28
CA ILE A 431 4.21 -3.07 12.27
C ILE A 431 3.35 -1.81 12.42
N SER A 432 3.02 -1.19 11.31
CA SER A 432 2.08 -0.07 11.24
C SER A 432 0.86 -0.45 10.41
N ILE A 433 -0.33 -0.06 10.87
CA ILE A 433 -1.53 -0.01 10.05
C ILE A 433 -1.93 1.45 9.84
N VAL A 434 -2.24 1.78 8.60
CA VAL A 434 -2.69 3.11 8.18
C VAL A 434 -4.07 2.98 7.56
N CYS A 435 -5.02 3.80 8.00
CA CYS A 435 -6.41 3.82 7.54
C CYS A 435 -6.87 5.25 7.26
N ASN A 436 -8.10 5.39 6.76
CA ASN A 436 -8.75 6.68 6.54
C ASN A 436 -10.19 6.61 7.06
N PHE A 437 -10.35 6.45 8.37
CA PHE A 437 -11.66 6.43 9.01
C PHE A 437 -12.26 7.82 9.09
N THR A 438 -13.59 7.90 9.11
CA THR A 438 -14.29 9.16 9.38
C THR A 438 -13.86 9.70 10.74
N ARG A 439 -13.47 10.97 10.80
CA ARG A 439 -13.14 11.63 12.07
C ARG A 439 -14.36 11.67 12.98
N PRO A 440 -14.18 11.55 14.31
CA PRO A 440 -15.24 11.85 15.25
C PRO A 440 -15.61 13.32 15.13
N THR A 441 -16.89 13.61 15.17
CA THR A 441 -17.47 14.97 15.14
C THR A 441 -17.85 15.41 16.55
#